data_f7e874a38424d931c9d5dc47aa2ec2e1
#
_entry.id   f7e874a38424d931c9d5dc47aa2ec2e1
#
_cell.length_a   1.000
_cell.length_b   1.000
_cell.length_c   1.000
_cell.angle_alpha   90.00
_cell.angle_beta   90.00
_cell.angle_gamma   90.00
#
_symmetry.space_group_name_H-M   'P 1'
#
loop_
_entity.id
_entity.type
_entity.pdbx_description
1 polymer ?
#
loop_
_entity_poly.entity_id
_entity_poly.type
_entity_poly.pdbx_seq_one_letter_code
_entity_poly.pdbx_strand_id
1 'polypeptide(L)'
;FQSRITDHYPDYKKVDATHGKIGDIDVVWNITPSENNAYQNNLDETLLKQADASADDKIDLFLVEADYAPKYVDSDYTMPIKDLGITDSDISKQYKYTQDVVTDSEGNLKGLSWQGCPGVLFYNRAAAKEVLGTDDPDEVQKSVSDWDAFNATAEKMKAAGYKMTSTANDTYRVYSNNVSKKWVSDDKKIQIDDNIMKWVDQTKTFTDKGYNE
;
A
#
# COMPACT_ATOMS: atom_id res chain seq x y z
N PHE A 1 -9.48 15.20 2.75
CA PHE A 1 -9.26 16.22 1.73
C PHE A 1 -10.16 17.44 1.96
N GLN A 2 -11.48 17.28 1.99
CA GLN A 2 -12.43 18.39 2.11
C GLN A 2 -12.14 19.35 3.28
N SER A 3 -11.64 18.86 4.41
CA SER A 3 -11.29 19.68 5.57
C SER A 3 -9.98 20.48 5.40
N ARG A 4 -9.15 20.13 4.40
CA ARG A 4 -7.85 20.76 4.16
C ARG A 4 -7.82 21.58 2.87
N ILE A 5 -8.88 21.49 2.06
CA ILE A 5 -8.91 22.18 0.75
C ILE A 5 -8.81 23.70 0.92
N THR A 6 -9.37 24.25 1.99
CA THR A 6 -9.31 25.68 2.31
C THR A 6 -7.90 26.19 2.63
N ASP A 7 -6.96 25.30 2.97
CA ASP A 7 -5.57 25.69 3.22
C ASP A 7 -4.89 26.17 1.92
N HIS A 8 -5.34 25.67 0.76
CA HIS A 8 -4.80 25.99 -0.56
C HIS A 8 -5.77 26.78 -1.42
N TYR A 9 -7.07 26.65 -1.18
CA TYR A 9 -8.15 27.32 -1.89
C TYR A 9 -9.04 28.06 -0.87
N PRO A 10 -8.64 29.27 -0.43
CA PRO A 10 -9.36 30.02 0.60
C PRO A 10 -10.80 30.40 0.22
N ASP A 11 -11.09 30.43 -1.07
CA ASP A 11 -12.43 30.69 -1.64
C ASP A 11 -13.31 29.45 -1.74
N TYR A 12 -12.83 28.27 -1.33
CA TYR A 12 -13.63 27.05 -1.27
C TYR A 12 -14.83 27.25 -0.36
N LYS A 13 -16.02 26.95 -0.89
CA LYS A 13 -17.29 27.00 -0.17
C LYS A 13 -17.86 25.58 -0.09
N LYS A 14 -17.96 25.08 1.12
CA LYS A 14 -18.67 23.82 1.38
C LYS A 14 -20.18 24.05 1.24
N VAL A 15 -20.86 23.27 0.39
CA VAL A 15 -22.30 23.27 0.23
C VAL A 15 -22.95 22.28 1.18
N ASP A 16 -22.49 21.01 1.15
CA ASP A 16 -22.94 19.94 2.05
C ASP A 16 -21.80 18.93 2.32
N ALA A 17 -22.15 17.70 2.72
CA ALA A 17 -21.17 16.66 3.03
C ALA A 17 -20.37 16.19 1.80
N THR A 18 -20.97 16.27 0.61
CA THR A 18 -20.42 15.74 -0.64
C THR A 18 -20.24 16.78 -1.73
N HIS A 19 -20.65 18.04 -1.51
CA HIS A 19 -20.55 19.11 -2.51
C HIS A 19 -19.83 20.33 -1.97
N GLY A 20 -19.12 20.99 -2.84
CA GLY A 20 -18.46 22.28 -2.61
C GLY A 20 -18.20 23.04 -3.90
N LYS A 21 -17.67 24.26 -3.79
CA LYS A 21 -17.30 25.11 -4.93
C LYS A 21 -15.95 25.77 -4.70
N ILE A 22 -15.17 25.90 -5.78
CA ILE A 22 -13.98 26.74 -5.86
C ILE A 22 -14.18 27.70 -7.05
N GLY A 23 -14.52 28.98 -6.76
CA GLY A 23 -14.93 29.88 -7.82
C GLY A 23 -16.16 29.34 -8.57
N ASP A 24 -16.04 29.14 -9.88
CA ASP A 24 -17.07 28.58 -10.75
C ASP A 24 -17.02 27.04 -10.89
N ILE A 25 -16.06 26.38 -10.21
CA ILE A 25 -15.88 24.93 -10.29
C ILE A 25 -16.72 24.25 -9.19
N ASP A 26 -17.62 23.38 -9.59
CA ASP A 26 -18.30 22.48 -8.68
C ASP A 26 -17.39 21.30 -8.30
N VAL A 27 -17.30 21.00 -7.01
CA VAL A 27 -16.53 19.89 -6.47
C VAL A 27 -17.48 18.87 -5.86
N VAL A 28 -17.50 17.67 -6.43
CA VAL A 28 -18.34 16.56 -5.96
C VAL A 28 -17.46 15.46 -5.38
N TRP A 29 -17.78 15.05 -4.15
CA TRP A 29 -17.06 13.99 -3.43
C TRP A 29 -17.87 12.69 -3.47
N ASN A 30 -17.47 11.76 -4.33
CA ASN A 30 -18.03 10.42 -4.36
C ASN A 30 -17.39 9.57 -3.26
N ILE A 31 -18.16 9.28 -2.21
CA ILE A 31 -17.67 8.54 -1.05
C ILE A 31 -18.26 7.14 -1.07
N THR A 32 -17.43 6.14 -1.32
CA THR A 32 -17.82 4.72 -1.28
C THR A 32 -17.02 4.02 -0.18
N PRO A 33 -17.66 3.25 0.71
CA PRO A 33 -16.96 2.44 1.70
C PRO A 33 -16.01 1.42 1.04
N SER A 34 -14.90 1.10 1.71
CA SER A 34 -13.92 0.10 1.22
C SER A 34 -14.29 -1.34 1.59
N GLU A 35 -15.30 -1.54 2.45
CA GLU A 35 -15.72 -2.87 2.91
C GLU A 35 -16.14 -3.77 1.76
N ASN A 36 -15.72 -5.04 1.81
CA ASN A 36 -16.04 -6.06 0.80
C ASN A 36 -15.70 -5.64 -0.66
N ASN A 37 -14.65 -4.86 -0.84
CA ASN A 37 -14.22 -4.29 -2.14
C ASN A 37 -15.27 -3.37 -2.79
N ALA A 38 -16.20 -2.83 -2.03
CA ALA A 38 -17.27 -1.98 -2.58
C ALA A 38 -16.71 -0.76 -3.32
N TYR A 39 -15.63 -0.16 -2.79
CA TYR A 39 -14.96 0.97 -3.46
C TYR A 39 -14.42 0.58 -4.84
N GLN A 40 -13.62 -0.49 -4.92
CA GLN A 40 -13.02 -0.95 -6.17
C GLN A 40 -14.08 -1.35 -7.19
N ASN A 41 -15.13 -2.07 -6.77
CA ASN A 41 -16.21 -2.48 -7.64
C ASN A 41 -16.98 -1.28 -8.20
N ASN A 42 -17.30 -0.30 -7.35
CA ASN A 42 -17.97 0.92 -7.77
C ASN A 42 -17.10 1.77 -8.72
N LEU A 43 -15.81 1.89 -8.42
CA LEU A 43 -14.85 2.59 -9.27
C LEU A 43 -14.77 1.95 -10.66
N ASP A 44 -14.65 0.62 -10.72
CA ASP A 44 -14.63 -0.13 -11.98
C ASP A 44 -15.88 0.13 -12.82
N GLU A 45 -17.07 0.00 -12.22
CA GLU A 45 -18.33 0.23 -12.93
C GLU A 45 -18.46 1.67 -13.45
N THR A 46 -18.01 2.63 -12.67
CA THR A 46 -18.10 4.06 -13.04
C THR A 46 -17.11 4.40 -14.15
N LEU A 47 -15.87 3.92 -14.05
CA LEU A 47 -14.85 4.14 -15.08
C LEU A 47 -15.25 3.48 -16.41
N LEU A 48 -15.86 2.31 -16.39
CA LEU A 48 -16.38 1.66 -17.61
C LEU A 48 -17.46 2.48 -18.32
N LYS A 49 -18.21 3.32 -17.60
CA LYS A 49 -19.24 4.20 -18.13
C LYS A 49 -18.74 5.62 -18.40
N GLN A 50 -17.49 5.91 -18.10
CA GLN A 50 -16.91 7.26 -18.12
C GLN A 50 -17.08 7.99 -19.47
N ALA A 51 -16.97 7.26 -20.59
CA ALA A 51 -17.07 7.85 -21.92
C ALA A 51 -18.46 8.45 -22.21
N ASP A 52 -19.52 7.79 -21.72
CA ASP A 52 -20.91 8.14 -21.97
C ASP A 52 -21.55 8.90 -20.78
N ALA A 53 -20.79 9.11 -19.69
CA ALA A 53 -21.27 9.80 -18.51
C ALA A 53 -21.47 11.30 -18.76
N SER A 54 -22.46 11.89 -18.06
CA SER A 54 -22.61 13.34 -18.00
C SER A 54 -21.40 13.99 -17.32
N ALA A 55 -21.22 15.30 -17.50
CA ALA A 55 -20.09 16.00 -16.85
C ALA A 55 -20.06 15.80 -15.34
N ASP A 56 -21.24 15.80 -14.71
CA ASP A 56 -21.39 15.68 -13.25
C ASP A 56 -21.17 14.24 -12.74
N ASP A 57 -21.27 13.25 -13.62
CA ASP A 57 -21.11 11.83 -13.28
C ASP A 57 -19.70 11.29 -13.61
N LYS A 58 -18.86 12.10 -14.28
CA LYS A 58 -17.47 11.73 -14.59
C LYS A 58 -16.60 11.76 -13.33
N ILE A 59 -15.63 10.86 -13.32
CA ILE A 59 -14.58 10.86 -12.31
C ILE A 59 -13.35 11.55 -12.88
N ASP A 60 -12.97 12.70 -12.30
CA ASP A 60 -11.77 13.45 -12.70
C ASP A 60 -10.56 13.04 -11.86
N LEU A 61 -10.78 12.63 -10.61
CA LEU A 61 -9.74 12.19 -9.69
C LEU A 61 -10.26 11.05 -8.81
N PHE A 62 -9.48 9.99 -8.65
CA PHE A 62 -9.81 8.89 -7.76
C PHE A 62 -8.60 8.42 -6.95
N LEU A 63 -8.88 7.76 -5.85
CA LEU A 63 -7.86 7.25 -4.94
C LEU A 63 -7.60 5.77 -5.20
N VAL A 64 -6.34 5.35 -5.08
CA VAL A 64 -5.96 3.94 -5.17
C VAL A 64 -4.97 3.60 -4.05
N GLU A 65 -5.04 2.37 -3.57
CA GLU A 65 -4.03 1.80 -2.69
C GLU A 65 -2.99 1.04 -3.52
N ALA A 66 -1.78 0.92 -2.99
CA ALA A 66 -0.67 0.24 -3.67
C ALA A 66 -1.01 -1.18 -4.15
N ASP A 67 -1.90 -1.88 -3.43
CA ASP A 67 -2.28 -3.26 -3.73
C ASP A 67 -3.02 -3.42 -5.06
N TYR A 68 -3.76 -2.41 -5.47
CA TYR A 68 -4.54 -2.45 -6.72
C TYR A 68 -4.25 -1.29 -7.68
N ALA A 69 -3.32 -0.38 -7.34
CA ALA A 69 -2.92 0.71 -8.22
C ALA A 69 -2.51 0.25 -9.63
N PRO A 70 -1.72 -0.84 -9.81
CA PRO A 70 -1.28 -1.30 -11.13
C PRO A 70 -2.44 -1.60 -12.10
N LYS A 71 -3.61 -1.98 -11.60
CA LYS A 71 -4.80 -2.20 -12.41
C LYS A 71 -5.23 -0.95 -13.20
N TYR A 72 -5.08 0.22 -12.58
CA TYR A 72 -5.54 1.50 -13.17
C TYR A 72 -4.41 2.24 -13.88
N VAL A 73 -3.18 2.08 -13.38
CA VAL A 73 -2.00 2.80 -13.87
C VAL A 73 -1.70 2.47 -15.35
N ASP A 74 -1.81 1.20 -15.73
CA ASP A 74 -1.64 0.74 -17.12
C ASP A 74 -2.93 0.81 -17.94
N SER A 75 -3.98 1.48 -17.45
CA SER A 75 -5.25 1.62 -18.16
C SER A 75 -5.38 2.98 -18.85
N ASP A 76 -6.32 3.04 -19.81
CA ASP A 76 -6.71 4.29 -20.49
C ASP A 76 -7.53 5.25 -19.59
N TYR A 77 -7.83 4.84 -18.36
CA TYR A 77 -8.56 5.68 -17.38
C TYR A 77 -7.66 6.63 -16.60
N THR A 78 -6.34 6.53 -16.78
CA THR A 78 -5.37 7.41 -16.13
C THR A 78 -4.49 8.10 -17.17
N MET A 79 -4.12 9.33 -16.91
CA MET A 79 -3.23 10.13 -17.78
C MET A 79 -1.91 10.46 -17.09
N PRO A 80 -0.83 10.71 -17.84
CA PRO A 80 0.42 11.18 -17.27
C PRO A 80 0.23 12.50 -16.52
N ILE A 81 0.74 12.60 -15.29
CA ILE A 81 0.58 13.83 -14.48
C ILE A 81 1.29 15.04 -15.10
N LYS A 82 2.30 14.83 -15.94
CA LYS A 82 2.95 15.90 -16.70
C LYS A 82 2.00 16.64 -17.64
N ASP A 83 0.95 15.97 -18.12
CA ASP A 83 -0.06 16.56 -18.99
C ASP A 83 -1.00 17.51 -18.21
N LEU A 84 -0.98 17.41 -16.88
CA LEU A 84 -1.61 18.35 -15.95
C LEU A 84 -0.68 19.51 -15.53
N GLY A 85 0.53 19.59 -16.11
CA GLY A 85 1.53 20.63 -15.79
C GLY A 85 2.35 20.33 -14.52
N ILE A 86 2.26 19.14 -13.95
CA ILE A 86 3.07 18.72 -12.80
C ILE A 86 4.45 18.30 -13.29
N THR A 87 5.49 18.93 -12.75
CA THR A 87 6.87 18.76 -13.19
C THR A 87 7.68 17.87 -12.22
N ASP A 88 8.84 17.38 -12.67
CA ASP A 88 9.76 16.62 -11.82
C ASP A 88 10.20 17.42 -10.57
N SER A 89 10.26 18.74 -10.68
CA SER A 89 10.58 19.61 -9.54
C SER A 89 9.52 19.54 -8.45
N ASP A 90 8.24 19.46 -8.83
CA ASP A 90 7.13 19.41 -7.88
C ASP A 90 7.13 18.12 -7.06
N ILE A 91 7.59 17.02 -7.64
CA ILE A 91 7.62 15.69 -7.02
C ILE A 91 9.00 15.28 -6.50
N SER A 92 10.00 16.16 -6.60
CA SER A 92 11.41 15.86 -6.28
C SER A 92 11.64 15.39 -4.84
N LYS A 93 10.72 15.69 -3.92
CA LYS A 93 10.78 15.28 -2.51
C LYS A 93 9.93 14.04 -2.20
N GLN A 94 9.24 13.47 -3.18
CA GLN A 94 8.51 12.22 -2.97
C GLN A 94 9.48 11.03 -2.92
N TYR A 95 9.15 10.05 -2.09
CA TYR A 95 9.91 8.82 -2.06
C TYR A 95 9.76 8.03 -3.37
N LYS A 96 10.88 7.53 -3.89
CA LYS A 96 10.91 6.81 -5.17
C LYS A 96 9.90 5.67 -5.23
N TYR A 97 9.79 4.86 -4.17
CA TYR A 97 8.87 3.72 -4.13
C TYR A 97 7.40 4.13 -4.27
N THR A 98 7.02 5.34 -3.82
CA THR A 98 5.64 5.84 -3.98
C THR A 98 5.36 6.30 -5.41
N GLN A 99 6.39 6.73 -6.14
CA GLN A 99 6.30 7.03 -7.57
C GLN A 99 6.23 5.73 -8.38
N ASP A 100 7.04 4.72 -8.03
CA ASP A 100 7.09 3.46 -8.78
C ASP A 100 5.75 2.73 -8.82
N VAL A 101 4.98 2.79 -7.73
CA VAL A 101 3.64 2.17 -7.64
C VAL A 101 2.64 2.76 -8.65
N VAL A 102 2.82 4.02 -9.03
CA VAL A 102 1.93 4.75 -9.95
C VAL A 102 2.61 5.13 -11.27
N THR A 103 3.67 4.43 -11.61
CA THR A 103 4.35 4.52 -12.91
C THR A 103 3.89 3.36 -13.79
N ASP A 104 3.44 3.67 -15.00
CA ASP A 104 2.98 2.67 -15.96
C ASP A 104 4.15 1.87 -16.58
N SER A 105 3.81 0.85 -17.36
CA SER A 105 4.79 0.00 -18.07
C SER A 105 5.64 0.75 -19.10
N GLU A 106 5.22 1.94 -19.52
CA GLU A 106 5.94 2.82 -20.46
C GLU A 106 6.84 3.85 -19.74
N GLY A 107 6.80 3.88 -18.40
CA GLY A 107 7.58 4.80 -17.57
C GLY A 107 6.91 6.14 -17.31
N ASN A 108 5.61 6.30 -17.61
CA ASN A 108 4.89 7.52 -17.31
C ASN A 108 4.31 7.48 -15.90
N LEU A 109 4.53 8.54 -15.14
CA LEU A 109 3.92 8.71 -13.83
C LEU A 109 2.45 9.14 -13.99
N LYS A 110 1.53 8.30 -13.50
CA LYS A 110 0.07 8.44 -13.69
C LYS A 110 -0.66 8.90 -12.42
N GLY A 111 0.04 9.08 -11.32
CA GLY A 111 -0.57 9.48 -10.06
C GLY A 111 0.44 10.06 -9.08
N LEU A 112 -0.06 10.51 -7.93
CA LEU A 112 0.74 11.08 -6.85
C LEU A 112 0.37 10.42 -5.53
N SER A 113 1.34 10.22 -4.66
CA SER A 113 1.11 9.75 -3.31
C SER A 113 1.23 10.90 -2.30
N TRP A 114 0.31 10.95 -1.35
CA TRP A 114 0.40 11.87 -0.20
C TRP A 114 0.84 11.16 1.09
N GLN A 115 1.08 9.86 1.03
CA GLN A 115 1.46 9.04 2.19
C GLN A 115 2.71 8.23 1.90
N GLY A 116 3.58 8.10 2.92
CA GLY A 116 4.63 7.11 2.96
C GLY A 116 4.27 6.09 4.04
N CYS A 117 4.14 4.82 3.67
CA CYS A 117 3.77 3.74 4.58
C CYS A 117 4.90 2.69 4.61
N PRO A 118 6.04 2.97 5.25
CA PRO A 118 7.13 2.01 5.36
C PRO A 118 6.72 0.85 6.25
N GLY A 119 7.15 -0.37 5.89
CA GLY A 119 7.05 -1.52 6.76
C GLY A 119 8.03 -1.38 7.93
N VAL A 120 7.60 -1.68 9.15
CA VAL A 120 8.44 -1.68 10.34
C VAL A 120 8.12 -2.90 11.21
N LEU A 121 9.12 -3.34 11.98
CA LEU A 121 8.93 -4.35 13.00
C LEU A 121 8.64 -3.68 14.34
N PHE A 122 7.46 -3.97 14.89
CA PHE A 122 7.13 -3.63 16.27
C PHE A 122 7.44 -4.82 17.18
N TYR A 123 8.02 -4.56 18.35
CA TYR A 123 8.31 -5.61 19.32
C TYR A 123 7.87 -5.24 20.73
N ASN A 124 7.53 -6.24 21.51
CA ASN A 124 7.25 -6.10 22.93
C ASN A 124 8.58 -5.92 23.69
N ARG A 125 8.83 -4.74 24.25
CA ARG A 125 10.09 -4.42 24.94
C ARG A 125 10.32 -5.29 26.17
N ALA A 126 9.26 -5.63 26.92
CA ALA A 126 9.40 -6.48 28.11
C ALA A 126 9.81 -7.91 27.71
N ALA A 127 9.17 -8.48 26.70
CA ALA A 127 9.54 -9.80 26.17
C ALA A 127 10.97 -9.80 25.58
N ALA A 128 11.35 -8.76 24.85
CA ALA A 128 12.71 -8.62 24.32
C ALA A 128 13.74 -8.57 25.47
N LYS A 129 13.49 -7.80 26.51
CA LYS A 129 14.37 -7.70 27.66
C LYS A 129 14.52 -9.02 28.41
N GLU A 130 13.43 -9.75 28.59
CA GLU A 130 13.42 -11.06 29.24
C GLU A 130 14.19 -12.11 28.42
N VAL A 131 13.93 -12.19 27.11
CA VAL A 131 14.44 -13.29 26.28
C VAL A 131 15.78 -12.97 25.63
N LEU A 132 16.01 -11.72 25.24
CA LEU A 132 17.23 -11.29 24.55
C LEU A 132 18.22 -10.56 25.48
N GLY A 133 17.80 -10.22 26.71
CA GLY A 133 18.61 -9.49 27.67
C GLY A 133 18.62 -7.98 27.44
N THR A 134 17.95 -7.49 26.42
CA THR A 134 17.93 -6.07 26.05
C THR A 134 16.56 -5.66 25.50
N ASP A 135 16.22 -4.39 25.69
CA ASP A 135 15.05 -3.74 25.08
C ASP A 135 15.47 -2.53 24.23
N ASP A 136 16.76 -2.39 23.98
CA ASP A 136 17.32 -1.38 23.09
C ASP A 136 17.06 -1.74 21.63
N PRO A 137 16.48 -0.83 20.80
CA PRO A 137 16.12 -1.14 19.42
C PRO A 137 17.31 -1.58 18.55
N ASP A 138 18.49 -0.96 18.72
CA ASP A 138 19.66 -1.26 17.90
C ASP A 138 20.23 -2.65 18.23
N GLU A 139 20.14 -3.06 19.49
CA GLU A 139 20.54 -4.40 19.90
C GLU A 139 19.51 -5.47 19.51
N VAL A 140 18.21 -5.17 19.65
CA VAL A 140 17.13 -6.06 19.19
C VAL A 140 17.20 -6.27 17.67
N GLN A 141 17.52 -5.20 16.90
CA GLN A 141 17.70 -5.29 15.45
C GLN A 141 18.72 -6.36 15.05
N LYS A 142 19.80 -6.57 15.82
CA LYS A 142 20.78 -7.62 15.53
C LYS A 142 20.20 -9.03 15.63
N SER A 143 19.22 -9.23 16.51
CA SER A 143 18.53 -10.51 16.70
C SER A 143 17.45 -10.80 15.65
N VAL A 144 17.16 -9.83 14.77
CA VAL A 144 16.15 -9.93 13.69
C VAL A 144 16.69 -9.36 12.36
N SER A 145 18.02 -9.33 12.19
CA SER A 145 18.71 -8.72 11.05
C SER A 145 18.46 -9.42 9.72
N ASP A 146 18.20 -10.70 9.78
CA ASP A 146 17.91 -11.57 8.64
C ASP A 146 16.98 -12.72 9.08
N TRP A 147 16.58 -13.57 8.13
CA TRP A 147 15.62 -14.63 8.42
C TRP A 147 16.19 -15.73 9.33
N ASP A 148 17.48 -16.00 9.30
CA ASP A 148 18.10 -16.98 10.17
C ASP A 148 18.14 -16.48 11.61
N ALA A 149 18.52 -15.23 11.83
CA ALA A 149 18.47 -14.58 13.14
C ALA A 149 17.03 -14.46 13.66
N PHE A 150 16.07 -14.11 12.78
CA PHE A 150 14.65 -14.03 13.12
C PHE A 150 14.11 -15.40 13.57
N ASN A 151 14.42 -16.47 12.84
CA ASN A 151 14.00 -17.82 13.16
C ASN A 151 14.63 -18.33 14.47
N ALA A 152 15.93 -18.03 14.70
CA ALA A 152 16.59 -18.36 15.96
C ALA A 152 16.00 -17.59 17.14
N THR A 153 15.58 -16.34 16.91
CA THR A 153 14.87 -15.55 17.92
C THR A 153 13.48 -16.11 18.19
N ALA A 154 12.75 -16.57 17.18
CA ALA A 154 11.46 -17.22 17.35
C ALA A 154 11.54 -18.48 18.25
N GLU A 155 12.60 -19.26 18.13
CA GLU A 155 12.84 -20.41 18.99
C GLU A 155 13.05 -20.03 20.47
N LYS A 156 13.83 -18.96 20.71
CA LYS A 156 14.05 -18.43 22.07
C LYS A 156 12.76 -17.87 22.66
N MET A 157 11.99 -17.11 21.87
CA MET A 157 10.71 -16.56 22.30
C MET A 157 9.74 -17.67 22.71
N LYS A 158 9.61 -18.71 21.88
CA LYS A 158 8.78 -19.88 22.22
C LYS A 158 9.24 -20.57 23.49
N ALA A 159 10.53 -20.79 23.67
CA ALA A 159 11.07 -21.43 24.88
C ALA A 159 10.72 -20.65 26.16
N ALA A 160 10.56 -19.33 26.05
CA ALA A 160 10.13 -18.44 27.13
C ALA A 160 8.59 -18.27 27.23
N GLY A 161 7.82 -18.98 26.40
CA GLY A 161 6.35 -18.91 26.42
C GLY A 161 5.73 -17.81 25.58
N TYR A 162 6.52 -17.13 24.73
CA TYR A 162 6.04 -16.11 23.83
C TYR A 162 5.83 -16.63 22.41
N LYS A 163 5.00 -15.93 21.64
CA LYS A 163 4.90 -16.10 20.19
C LYS A 163 5.79 -15.04 19.49
N MET A 164 6.41 -15.43 18.38
CA MET A 164 7.24 -14.50 17.60
C MET A 164 6.42 -13.53 16.77
N THR A 165 5.33 -14.01 16.18
CA THR A 165 4.36 -13.22 15.40
C THR A 165 2.95 -13.58 15.80
N SER A 166 2.00 -12.68 15.56
CA SER A 166 0.58 -12.93 15.83
C SER A 166 -0.02 -13.87 14.80
N THR A 167 0.30 -13.64 13.52
CA THR A 167 -0.24 -14.42 12.41
C THR A 167 0.81 -14.69 11.33
N ALA A 168 0.50 -15.60 10.42
CA ALA A 168 1.30 -15.84 9.22
C ALA A 168 1.42 -14.60 8.31
N ASN A 169 0.40 -13.74 8.31
CA ASN A 169 0.38 -12.54 7.48
C ASN A 169 1.38 -11.47 7.92
N ASP A 170 1.84 -11.49 9.17
CA ASP A 170 2.75 -10.47 9.71
C ASP A 170 4.08 -10.39 8.94
N THR A 171 4.51 -11.48 8.34
CA THR A 171 5.75 -11.55 7.54
C THR A 171 5.50 -11.46 6.02
N TYR A 172 4.25 -11.55 5.56
CA TYR A 172 3.93 -11.63 4.12
C TYR A 172 4.50 -10.46 3.31
N ARG A 173 4.32 -9.23 3.78
CA ARG A 173 4.77 -8.03 3.04
C ARG A 173 6.27 -7.95 2.84
N VAL A 174 7.05 -8.50 3.77
CA VAL A 174 8.51 -8.54 3.62
C VAL A 174 8.93 -9.39 2.43
N TYR A 175 8.22 -10.48 2.17
CA TYR A 175 8.46 -11.34 1.01
C TYR A 175 7.81 -10.80 -0.27
N SER A 176 6.55 -10.39 -0.20
CA SER A 176 5.79 -9.99 -1.37
C SER A 176 6.28 -8.68 -2.00
N ASN A 177 6.85 -7.77 -1.21
CA ASN A 177 7.45 -6.53 -1.73
C ASN A 177 8.83 -6.75 -2.39
N ASN A 178 9.39 -7.95 -2.28
CA ASN A 178 10.69 -8.31 -2.87
C ASN A 178 10.55 -9.36 -3.99
N VAL A 179 9.40 -9.45 -4.62
CA VAL A 179 9.20 -10.33 -5.78
C VAL A 179 9.82 -9.73 -7.04
N SER A 180 10.32 -10.61 -7.91
CA SER A 180 10.89 -10.27 -9.22
C SER A 180 9.98 -10.66 -10.39
N LYS A 181 8.96 -11.48 -10.14
CA LYS A 181 8.04 -12.01 -11.14
C LYS A 181 6.63 -11.49 -10.90
N LYS A 182 5.95 -11.12 -11.97
CA LYS A 182 4.51 -10.84 -11.94
C LYS A 182 3.74 -12.14 -11.63
N TRP A 183 2.60 -12.05 -10.96
CA TRP A 183 1.72 -13.20 -10.74
C TRP A 183 1.19 -13.82 -12.05
N VAL A 184 1.03 -12.99 -13.08
CA VAL A 184 0.62 -13.42 -14.42
C VAL A 184 1.69 -12.95 -15.39
N SER A 185 2.24 -13.90 -16.15
CA SER A 185 3.22 -13.62 -17.19
C SER A 185 2.57 -12.97 -18.42
N ASP A 186 3.35 -12.43 -19.33
CA ASP A 186 2.85 -11.79 -20.55
C ASP A 186 2.11 -12.77 -21.47
N ASP A 187 2.42 -14.08 -21.41
CA ASP A 187 1.70 -15.16 -22.08
C ASP A 187 0.50 -15.70 -21.27
N LYS A 188 0.04 -14.92 -20.28
CA LYS A 188 -1.16 -15.16 -19.45
C LYS A 188 -1.13 -16.45 -18.62
N LYS A 189 0.06 -16.88 -18.21
CA LYS A 189 0.22 -18.01 -17.29
C LYS A 189 0.47 -17.51 -15.87
N ILE A 190 -0.11 -18.22 -14.89
CA ILE A 190 0.18 -18.00 -13.49
C ILE A 190 1.63 -18.42 -13.20
N GLN A 191 2.37 -17.56 -12.53
CA GLN A 191 3.71 -17.84 -12.04
C GLN A 191 3.82 -17.41 -10.57
N ILE A 192 4.57 -18.19 -9.81
CA ILE A 192 4.80 -17.91 -8.40
C ILE A 192 6.28 -17.56 -8.23
N ASP A 193 6.53 -16.41 -7.63
CA ASP A 193 7.90 -15.99 -7.33
C ASP A 193 8.50 -16.85 -6.20
N ASP A 194 9.80 -17.08 -6.27
CA ASP A 194 10.51 -17.89 -5.28
C ASP A 194 10.44 -17.30 -3.87
N ASN A 195 10.34 -15.97 -3.74
CA ASN A 195 10.14 -15.33 -2.43
C ASN A 195 8.76 -15.63 -1.84
N ILE A 196 7.74 -15.77 -2.67
CA ILE A 196 6.42 -16.21 -2.19
C ILE A 196 6.49 -17.65 -1.67
N MET A 197 7.22 -18.53 -2.34
CA MET A 197 7.42 -19.90 -1.86
C MET A 197 8.21 -19.96 -0.55
N LYS A 198 9.23 -19.12 -0.39
CA LYS A 198 9.96 -18.98 0.88
C LYS A 198 9.04 -18.54 2.03
N TRP A 199 8.11 -17.62 1.76
CA TRP A 199 7.10 -17.24 2.76
C TRP A 199 6.18 -18.42 3.13
N VAL A 200 5.74 -19.20 2.15
CA VAL A 200 4.92 -20.40 2.38
C VAL A 200 5.67 -21.40 3.29
N ASP A 201 6.94 -21.66 3.00
CA ASP A 201 7.79 -22.59 3.79
C ASP A 201 8.03 -22.06 5.20
N GLN A 202 8.27 -20.76 5.36
CA GLN A 202 8.41 -20.14 6.68
C GLN A 202 7.10 -20.22 7.48
N THR A 203 5.97 -19.89 6.85
CA THR A 203 4.65 -19.96 7.46
C THR A 203 4.36 -21.37 7.97
N LYS A 204 4.61 -22.38 7.13
CA LYS A 204 4.48 -23.79 7.54
C LYS A 204 5.37 -24.11 8.74
N THR A 205 6.64 -23.72 8.69
CA THR A 205 7.60 -23.92 9.78
C THR A 205 7.14 -23.25 11.08
N PHE A 206 6.65 -22.02 11.01
CA PHE A 206 6.18 -21.26 12.16
C PHE A 206 4.94 -21.89 12.79
N THR A 207 4.02 -22.38 11.97
CA THR A 207 2.82 -23.09 12.43
C THR A 207 3.19 -24.43 13.07
N ASP A 208 3.99 -25.25 12.38
CA ASP A 208 4.41 -26.56 12.87
C ASP A 208 5.18 -26.47 14.20
N LYS A 209 6.01 -25.45 14.34
CA LYS A 209 6.81 -25.18 15.55
C LYS A 209 6.05 -24.35 16.61
N GLY A 210 4.89 -23.80 16.29
CA GLY A 210 4.08 -22.97 17.18
C GLY A 210 4.75 -21.63 17.53
N TYR A 211 5.39 -20.98 16.58
CA TYR A 211 6.01 -19.67 16.75
C TYR A 211 5.01 -18.52 16.52
N ASN A 212 3.87 -18.79 15.89
CA ASN A 212 2.74 -17.87 15.72
C ASN A 212 1.48 -18.44 16.43
N GLU A 213 0.43 -17.62 16.50
CA GLU A 213 -0.91 -18.06 16.91
C GLU A 213 -1.59 -18.91 15.80
#